data_83c025769f2fd0de00efda7b030f54ee
#
_entry.id   83c025769f2fd0de00efda7b030f54ee
#
_cell.length_a   1.000
_cell.length_b   1.000
_cell.length_c   1.000
_cell.angle_alpha   90.00
_cell.angle_beta   90.00
_cell.angle_gamma   90.00
#
_symmetry.space_group_name_H-M   'P 1'
#
loop_
_entity.id
_entity.type
_entity.pdbx_description
1 polymer ?
#
loop_
_entity_poly.entity_id
_entity_poly.type
_entity_poly.pdbx_seq_one_letter_code
_entity_poly.pdbx_strand_id
1 'polypeptide(L)'
;LVEECTVNWAIVRTIIVYGVVDNMSRSNLVLWAKSALQKGETINVINDQFRAPTLAEDLAEGCMLIADKKAKGIYNISGRDTYSILDLVYQIADFWQLNKSLIQVVSSTTLNQPAKRPPRTGFILDKAINQLGYKPKSFREGLNIIDKQLKGFEK
;
A
#
# COMPACT_ATOMS: atom_id res chain seq x y z
N LEU A 1 -7.54 -26.83 -1.26
CA LEU A 1 -7.89 -26.85 0.17
C LEU A 1 -9.10 -25.95 0.45
N VAL A 2 -9.04 -24.60 0.30
CA VAL A 2 -10.20 -23.71 0.53
C VAL A 2 -11.27 -23.92 -0.54
N GLU A 3 -10.89 -24.15 -1.79
CA GLU A 3 -11.81 -24.36 -2.92
C GLU A 3 -12.60 -25.69 -2.83
N GLU A 4 -12.13 -26.62 -2.02
CA GLU A 4 -12.75 -27.93 -1.75
C GLU A 4 -13.73 -27.88 -0.56
N CYS A 5 -13.83 -26.73 0.13
CA CYS A 5 -14.74 -26.55 1.25
C CYS A 5 -16.20 -26.49 0.79
N THR A 6 -17.09 -27.11 1.56
CA THR A 6 -18.55 -27.07 1.32
C THR A 6 -19.18 -25.75 1.76
N VAL A 7 -18.49 -24.97 2.58
CA VAL A 7 -18.92 -23.64 3.03
C VAL A 7 -18.66 -22.56 2.00
N ASN A 8 -19.41 -21.47 2.08
CA ASN A 8 -19.14 -20.28 1.27
C ASN A 8 -17.83 -19.64 1.70
N TRP A 9 -16.92 -19.45 0.77
CA TRP A 9 -15.60 -18.86 1.04
C TRP A 9 -15.27 -17.75 0.05
N ALA A 10 -14.45 -16.82 0.51
CA ALA A 10 -13.77 -15.84 -0.34
C ALA A 10 -12.32 -15.68 0.10
N ILE A 11 -11.44 -15.47 -0.88
CA ILE A 11 -10.01 -15.16 -0.65
C ILE A 11 -9.76 -13.75 -1.16
N VAL A 12 -9.23 -12.91 -0.29
CA VAL A 12 -8.76 -11.57 -0.65
C VAL A 12 -7.25 -11.62 -0.90
N ARG A 13 -6.84 -11.15 -2.08
CA ARG A 13 -5.43 -10.95 -2.42
C ARG A 13 -5.14 -9.45 -2.41
N THR A 14 -4.08 -9.07 -1.71
CA THR A 14 -3.64 -7.67 -1.62
C THR A 14 -2.13 -7.53 -1.74
N ILE A 15 -1.64 -6.32 -1.94
CA ILE A 15 -0.21 -6.00 -2.05
C ILE A 15 0.10 -4.67 -1.36
N ILE A 16 1.30 -4.57 -0.78
CA ILE A 16 1.87 -3.34 -0.18
C ILE A 16 0.83 -2.51 0.58
N VAL A 17 0.34 -3.06 1.68
CA VAL A 17 -0.62 -2.36 2.54
C VAL A 17 0.08 -1.24 3.31
N TYR A 18 -0.52 -0.05 3.35
CA TYR A 18 -0.10 1.06 4.17
C TYR A 18 -1.28 1.60 4.99
N GLY A 19 -0.99 2.09 6.18
CA GLY A 19 -1.97 2.59 7.14
C GLY A 19 -1.27 2.98 8.44
N VAL A 20 -2.01 3.54 9.39
CA VAL A 20 -1.53 3.80 10.75
C VAL A 20 -1.74 2.56 11.60
N VAL A 21 -0.77 2.22 12.45
CA VAL A 21 -0.83 1.10 13.40
C VAL A 21 -0.46 1.60 14.79
N ASP A 22 -1.10 1.07 15.81
CA ASP A 22 -0.87 1.47 17.20
C ASP A 22 0.56 1.17 17.68
N ASN A 23 1.14 0.09 17.17
CA ASN A 23 2.52 -0.28 17.47
C ASN A 23 3.40 -0.06 16.23
N MET A 24 4.19 1.00 16.23
CA MET A 24 5.10 1.42 15.15
C MET A 24 6.30 0.48 14.94
N SER A 25 6.39 -0.65 15.66
CA SER A 25 7.46 -1.64 15.49
C SER A 25 7.53 -2.25 14.08
N ARG A 26 6.43 -2.17 13.32
CA ARG A 26 6.36 -2.59 11.91
C ARG A 26 5.90 -1.42 11.05
N SER A 27 6.84 -0.57 10.65
CA SER A 27 6.52 0.53 9.76
C SER A 27 6.25 0.02 8.34
N ASN A 28 5.28 0.64 7.65
CA ASN A 28 5.09 0.49 6.21
C ASN A 28 5.87 1.56 5.45
N LEU A 29 5.87 1.47 4.12
CA LEU A 29 6.61 2.41 3.25
C LEU A 29 6.32 3.88 3.57
N VAL A 30 5.05 4.23 3.81
CA VAL A 30 4.63 5.63 4.05
C VAL A 30 5.18 6.15 5.37
N LEU A 31 4.96 5.42 6.45
CA LEU A 31 5.41 5.81 7.80
C LEU A 31 6.94 5.79 7.89
N TRP A 32 7.60 4.80 7.26
CA TRP A 32 9.05 4.72 7.21
C TRP A 32 9.65 5.94 6.51
N ALA A 33 9.22 6.24 5.27
CA ALA A 33 9.76 7.35 4.50
C ALA A 33 9.50 8.71 5.20
N LYS A 34 8.26 8.92 5.71
CA LYS A 34 7.91 10.12 6.47
C LYS A 34 8.84 10.29 7.68
N SER A 35 8.96 9.26 8.52
CA SER A 35 9.76 9.32 9.75
C SER A 35 11.25 9.56 9.47
N ALA A 36 11.85 8.83 8.54
CA ALA A 36 13.26 8.97 8.21
C ALA A 36 13.58 10.38 7.66
N LEU A 37 12.78 10.87 6.70
CA LEU A 37 12.98 12.20 6.12
C LEU A 37 12.73 13.32 7.15
N GLN A 38 11.77 13.18 8.06
CA GLN A 38 11.54 14.14 9.16
C GLN A 38 12.72 14.23 10.13
N LYS A 39 13.42 13.12 10.36
CA LYS A 39 14.64 13.07 11.18
C LYS A 39 15.89 13.58 10.47
N GLY A 40 15.78 13.92 9.18
CA GLY A 40 16.93 14.31 8.37
C GLY A 40 17.83 13.15 7.94
N GLU A 41 17.33 11.92 8.00
CA GLU A 41 18.07 10.74 7.60
C GLU A 41 18.08 10.61 6.06
N THR A 42 19.25 10.26 5.49
CA THR A 42 19.36 9.92 4.08
C THR A 42 18.80 8.50 3.85
N ILE A 43 17.94 8.36 2.86
CA ILE A 43 17.32 7.08 2.51
C ILE A 43 17.66 6.62 1.10
N ASN A 44 17.98 5.34 0.95
CA ASN A 44 18.22 4.71 -0.35
C ASN A 44 16.90 4.14 -0.90
N VAL A 45 16.47 4.61 -2.07
CA VAL A 45 15.18 4.25 -2.66
C VAL A 45 15.37 3.70 -4.06
N ILE A 46 14.78 2.53 -4.31
CA ILE A 46 14.84 1.86 -5.62
C ILE A 46 13.85 2.50 -6.61
N ASN A 47 14.29 2.63 -7.88
CA ASN A 47 13.48 3.20 -8.95
C ASN A 47 12.95 2.19 -9.96
N ASP A 48 13.40 0.93 -9.86
CA ASP A 48 13.16 -0.13 -10.83
C ASP A 48 12.09 -1.16 -10.38
N GLN A 49 11.40 -0.90 -9.27
CA GLN A 49 10.27 -1.70 -8.81
C GLN A 49 8.99 -0.87 -8.75
N PHE A 50 7.92 -1.41 -9.35
CA PHE A 50 6.60 -0.79 -9.44
C PHE A 50 5.56 -1.55 -8.62
N ARG A 51 4.73 -0.83 -7.88
CA ARG A 51 3.73 -1.39 -6.96
C ARG A 51 2.44 -0.58 -6.98
N ALA A 52 1.33 -1.24 -6.67
CA ALA A 52 0.04 -0.59 -6.43
C ALA A 52 -0.24 -0.60 -4.91
N PRO A 53 0.08 0.49 -4.19
CA PRO A 53 -0.08 0.53 -2.74
C PRO A 53 -1.57 0.49 -2.35
N THR A 54 -1.87 -0.30 -1.32
CA THR A 54 -3.23 -0.51 -0.81
C THR A 54 -3.40 0.21 0.51
N LEU A 55 -4.36 1.13 0.60
CA LEU A 55 -4.74 1.73 1.87
C LEU A 55 -5.44 0.68 2.75
N ALA A 56 -5.09 0.62 4.02
CA ALA A 56 -5.64 -0.38 4.94
C ALA A 56 -7.16 -0.28 5.08
N GLU A 57 -7.70 0.94 5.08
CA GLU A 57 -9.14 1.21 5.13
C GLU A 57 -9.85 0.72 3.85
N ASP A 58 -9.24 0.88 2.68
CA ASP A 58 -9.80 0.37 1.43
C ASP A 58 -9.78 -1.17 1.41
N LEU A 59 -8.73 -1.78 1.97
CA LEU A 59 -8.68 -3.23 2.12
C LEU A 59 -9.79 -3.73 3.04
N ALA A 60 -10.00 -3.07 4.18
CA ALA A 60 -11.06 -3.39 5.12
C ALA A 60 -12.45 -3.22 4.47
N GLU A 61 -12.68 -2.11 3.75
CA GLU A 61 -13.91 -1.88 2.98
C GLU A 61 -14.14 -3.00 1.96
N GLY A 62 -13.11 -3.40 1.22
CA GLY A 62 -13.19 -4.51 0.28
C GLY A 62 -13.60 -5.83 0.94
N CYS A 63 -13.05 -6.14 2.14
CA CYS A 63 -13.44 -7.31 2.91
C CYS A 63 -14.89 -7.23 3.39
N MET A 64 -15.34 -6.06 3.85
CA MET A 64 -16.74 -5.85 4.27
C MET A 64 -17.72 -6.02 3.09
N LEU A 65 -17.41 -5.45 1.93
CA LEU A 65 -18.21 -5.60 0.71
C LEU A 65 -18.36 -7.07 0.29
N ILE A 66 -17.30 -7.87 0.44
CA ILE A 66 -17.36 -9.32 0.18
C ILE A 66 -18.31 -10.01 1.15
N ALA A 67 -18.22 -9.69 2.44
CA ALA A 67 -19.07 -10.28 3.47
C ALA A 67 -20.55 -9.89 3.30
N ASP A 68 -20.84 -8.62 3.13
CA ASP A 68 -22.20 -8.07 2.98
C ASP A 68 -22.90 -8.65 1.75
N LYS A 69 -22.19 -8.78 0.64
CA LYS A 69 -22.71 -9.36 -0.61
C LYS A 69 -22.68 -10.89 -0.62
N LYS A 70 -22.17 -11.53 0.43
CA LYS A 70 -21.94 -12.99 0.47
C LYS A 70 -21.21 -13.49 -0.78
N ALA A 71 -20.28 -12.69 -1.26
CA ALA A 71 -19.54 -12.95 -2.49
C ALA A 71 -18.57 -14.12 -2.31
N LYS A 72 -18.37 -14.91 -3.38
CA LYS A 72 -17.59 -16.15 -3.35
C LYS A 72 -16.39 -16.09 -4.30
N GLY A 73 -15.35 -16.85 -3.95
CA GLY A 73 -14.17 -17.02 -4.77
C GLY A 73 -13.09 -16.00 -4.47
N ILE A 74 -12.21 -15.75 -5.44
CA ILE A 74 -11.01 -14.93 -5.25
C ILE A 74 -11.26 -13.51 -5.72
N TYR A 75 -10.93 -12.53 -4.88
CA TYR A 75 -10.98 -11.10 -5.17
C TYR A 75 -9.62 -10.45 -4.95
N ASN A 76 -9.18 -9.66 -5.92
CA ASN A 76 -8.03 -8.80 -5.78
C ASN A 76 -8.50 -7.44 -5.23
N ILE A 77 -7.95 -7.02 -4.10
CA ILE A 77 -8.26 -5.76 -3.43
C ILE A 77 -6.94 -5.01 -3.24
N SER A 78 -6.74 -3.94 -3.99
CA SER A 78 -5.54 -3.09 -3.90
C SER A 78 -5.83 -1.66 -4.34
N GLY A 79 -4.83 -0.78 -4.23
CA GLY A 79 -4.88 0.51 -4.91
C GLY A 79 -4.96 0.33 -6.43
N ARG A 80 -5.56 1.31 -7.11
CA ARG A 80 -5.77 1.27 -8.58
C ARG A 80 -4.54 1.66 -9.39
N ASP A 81 -3.72 2.57 -8.82
CA ASP A 81 -2.62 3.18 -9.55
C ASP A 81 -1.30 2.46 -9.21
N THR A 82 -0.45 2.28 -10.22
CA THR A 82 0.86 1.66 -10.06
C THR A 82 1.94 2.73 -10.18
N TYR A 83 2.80 2.81 -9.17
CA TYR A 83 3.92 3.74 -9.08
C TYR A 83 5.24 3.01 -8.90
N SER A 84 6.36 3.63 -9.29
CA SER A 84 7.66 3.18 -8.80
C SER A 84 7.77 3.45 -7.29
N ILE A 85 8.60 2.69 -6.58
CA ILE A 85 8.85 2.95 -5.16
C ILE A 85 9.41 4.37 -4.97
N LEU A 86 10.25 4.83 -5.90
CA LEU A 86 10.78 6.20 -5.90
C LEU A 86 9.67 7.25 -6.02
N ASP A 87 8.72 7.07 -6.97
CA ASP A 87 7.59 8.00 -7.14
C ASP A 87 6.72 8.07 -5.89
N LEU A 88 6.49 6.92 -5.22
CA LEU A 88 5.76 6.89 -3.95
C LEU A 88 6.47 7.71 -2.88
N VAL A 89 7.79 7.55 -2.74
CA VAL A 89 8.58 8.30 -1.75
C VAL A 89 8.63 9.78 -2.08
N TYR A 90 8.71 10.16 -3.35
CA TYR A 90 8.61 11.57 -3.75
C TYR A 90 7.24 12.17 -3.44
N GLN A 91 6.14 11.46 -3.70
CA GLN A 91 4.80 11.91 -3.34
C GLN A 91 4.63 12.06 -1.82
N ILE A 92 5.23 11.18 -1.01
CA ILE A 92 5.27 11.28 0.45
C ILE A 92 6.04 12.54 0.87
N ALA A 93 7.21 12.77 0.30
CA ALA A 93 8.02 13.94 0.60
C ALA A 93 7.31 15.25 0.21
N ASP A 94 6.65 15.29 -0.96
CA ASP A 94 5.87 16.44 -1.41
C ASP A 94 4.68 16.71 -0.48
N PHE A 95 3.98 15.67 -0.07
CA PHE A 95 2.78 15.79 0.76
C PHE A 95 3.09 16.44 2.12
N TRP A 96 4.17 16.03 2.78
CA TRP A 96 4.60 16.58 4.07
C TRP A 96 5.70 17.64 3.97
N GLN A 97 6.02 18.14 2.76
CA GLN A 97 7.03 19.18 2.50
C GLN A 97 8.42 18.80 3.08
N LEU A 98 8.81 17.54 2.92
CA LEU A 98 10.07 16.99 3.41
C LEU A 98 11.20 17.21 2.41
N ASN A 99 12.45 17.20 2.91
CA ASN A 99 13.64 17.45 2.11
C ASN A 99 13.95 16.29 1.15
N LYS A 100 13.68 16.48 -0.14
CA LYS A 100 13.93 15.48 -1.19
C LYS A 100 15.42 15.25 -1.47
N SER A 101 16.33 16.15 -1.07
CA SER A 101 17.77 15.95 -1.27
C SER A 101 18.35 14.79 -0.45
N LEU A 102 17.58 14.31 0.55
CA LEU A 102 17.91 13.14 1.36
C LEU A 102 17.55 11.80 0.69
N ILE A 103 16.87 11.85 -0.47
CA ILE A 103 16.48 10.65 -1.21
C ILE A 103 17.55 10.30 -2.22
N GLN A 104 18.28 9.21 -1.97
CA GLN A 104 19.26 8.66 -2.89
C GLN A 104 18.64 7.56 -3.74
N VAL A 105 18.74 7.72 -5.06
CA VAL A 105 18.22 6.75 -6.01
C VAL A 105 19.22 5.61 -6.17
N VAL A 106 18.76 4.38 -5.97
CA VAL A 106 19.57 3.17 -6.15
C VAL A 106 18.82 2.16 -7.02
N SER A 107 19.56 1.22 -7.62
CA SER A 107 18.96 0.08 -8.31
C SER A 107 18.70 -1.08 -7.34
N SER A 108 17.67 -1.88 -7.60
CA SER A 108 17.40 -3.09 -6.81
C SER A 108 18.55 -4.10 -6.82
N THR A 109 19.41 -4.05 -7.83
CA THR A 109 20.61 -4.88 -7.93
C THR A 109 21.68 -4.53 -6.89
N THR A 110 21.69 -3.29 -6.37
CA THR A 110 22.63 -2.85 -5.33
C THR A 110 22.17 -3.24 -3.92
N LEU A 111 20.89 -3.57 -3.77
CA LEU A 111 20.32 -4.02 -2.50
C LEU A 111 20.41 -5.55 -2.42
N ASN A 112 21.49 -6.15 -1.98
CA ASN A 112 21.67 -7.60 -1.81
C ASN A 112 20.44 -8.30 -1.18
N GLN A 113 19.31 -8.31 -1.90
CA GLN A 113 18.06 -8.93 -1.43
C GLN A 113 18.18 -10.45 -1.62
N PRO A 114 17.85 -11.26 -0.60
CA PRO A 114 17.98 -12.71 -0.67
C PRO A 114 17.06 -13.35 -1.73
N ALA A 115 16.03 -12.65 -2.18
CA ALA A 115 15.10 -13.10 -3.23
C ALA A 115 14.96 -12.07 -4.35
N LYS A 116 14.96 -12.53 -5.60
CA LYS A 116 14.67 -11.71 -6.78
C LYS A 116 13.18 -11.34 -6.78
N ARG A 117 12.88 -10.08 -6.53
CA ARG A 117 11.49 -9.57 -6.56
C ARG A 117 11.08 -9.21 -7.98
N PRO A 118 9.81 -9.48 -8.38
CA PRO A 118 9.30 -9.03 -9.67
C PRO A 118 9.43 -7.51 -9.80
N PRO A 119 9.87 -6.98 -10.97
CA PRO A 119 9.99 -5.53 -11.16
C PRO A 119 8.64 -4.83 -11.09
N ARG A 120 7.56 -5.47 -11.52
CA ARG A 120 6.21 -4.90 -11.45
C ARG A 120 5.23 -5.88 -10.83
N THR A 121 4.45 -5.41 -9.84
CA THR A 121 3.32 -6.13 -9.26
C THR A 121 2.13 -5.19 -9.14
N GLY A 122 0.96 -5.69 -9.54
CA GLY A 122 -0.32 -5.00 -9.49
C GLY A 122 -1.43 -6.03 -9.73
N PHE A 123 -2.66 -5.60 -9.59
CA PHE A 123 -3.83 -6.43 -9.83
C PHE A 123 -4.78 -5.79 -10.83
N ILE A 124 -5.49 -6.64 -11.58
CA ILE A 124 -6.69 -6.25 -12.30
C ILE A 124 -7.83 -6.26 -11.27
N LEU A 125 -8.51 -5.12 -11.11
CA LEU A 125 -9.53 -4.91 -10.08
C LEU A 125 -10.96 -5.00 -10.61
N ASP A 126 -11.16 -5.25 -11.91
CA ASP A 126 -12.45 -5.20 -12.59
C ASP A 126 -13.50 -6.06 -11.88
N LYS A 127 -13.13 -7.26 -11.42
CA LYS A 127 -14.06 -8.11 -10.66
C LYS A 127 -14.53 -7.45 -9.37
N ALA A 128 -13.62 -6.88 -8.60
CA ALA A 128 -13.96 -6.21 -7.34
C ALA A 128 -14.80 -4.93 -7.60
N ILE A 129 -14.44 -4.15 -8.60
CA ILE A 129 -15.16 -2.93 -8.98
C ILE A 129 -16.57 -3.28 -9.45
N ASN A 130 -16.70 -4.20 -10.41
CA ASN A 130 -17.98 -4.48 -11.05
C ASN A 130 -18.95 -5.29 -10.15
N GLN A 131 -18.43 -6.25 -9.38
CA GLN A 131 -19.27 -7.14 -8.55
C GLN A 131 -19.49 -6.61 -7.15
N LEU A 132 -18.49 -5.96 -6.55
CA LEU A 132 -18.57 -5.47 -5.18
C LEU A 132 -18.89 -3.97 -5.08
N GLY A 133 -18.66 -3.20 -6.16
CA GLY A 133 -18.69 -1.75 -6.12
C GLY A 133 -17.47 -1.16 -5.40
N TYR A 134 -16.35 -1.91 -5.34
CA TYR A 134 -15.10 -1.48 -4.73
C TYR A 134 -14.56 -0.21 -5.40
N LYS A 135 -14.22 0.81 -4.60
CA LYS A 135 -13.74 2.11 -5.08
C LYS A 135 -12.46 2.52 -4.35
N PRO A 136 -11.31 1.97 -4.77
CA PRO A 136 -10.03 2.31 -4.12
C PRO A 136 -9.72 3.79 -4.26
N LYS A 137 -9.27 4.39 -3.18
CA LYS A 137 -8.79 5.78 -3.15
C LYS A 137 -7.46 5.91 -3.90
N SER A 138 -7.20 7.08 -4.43
CA SER A 138 -5.86 7.43 -4.92
C SER A 138 -4.84 7.44 -3.79
N PHE A 139 -3.56 7.30 -4.13
CA PHE A 139 -2.50 7.35 -3.11
C PHE A 139 -2.52 8.66 -2.31
N ARG A 140 -2.77 9.79 -3.00
CA ARG A 140 -2.86 11.11 -2.34
C ARG A 140 -4.04 11.21 -1.36
N GLU A 141 -5.20 10.66 -1.70
CA GLU A 141 -6.35 10.58 -0.77
C GLU A 141 -5.99 9.73 0.44
N GLY A 142 -5.29 8.62 0.24
CA GLY A 142 -4.77 7.79 1.32
C GLY A 142 -3.81 8.54 2.24
N LEU A 143 -2.87 9.34 1.70
CA LEU A 143 -1.98 10.17 2.51
C LEU A 143 -2.75 11.19 3.36
N ASN A 144 -3.84 11.78 2.85
CA ASN A 144 -4.71 12.67 3.63
C ASN A 144 -5.37 11.95 4.82
N ILE A 145 -5.77 10.70 4.64
CA ILE A 145 -6.35 9.87 5.72
C ILE A 145 -5.30 9.59 6.78
N ILE A 146 -4.11 9.14 6.36
CA ILE A 146 -2.97 8.89 7.26
C ILE A 146 -2.61 10.14 8.08
N ASP A 147 -2.54 11.30 7.44
CA ASP A 147 -2.20 12.57 8.13
C ASP A 147 -3.23 12.93 9.21
N LYS A 148 -4.53 12.76 8.92
CA LYS A 148 -5.60 12.97 9.91
C LYS A 148 -5.50 12.00 11.08
N GLN A 149 -5.22 10.73 10.81
CA GLN A 149 -5.07 9.71 11.86
C GLN A 149 -3.87 10.02 12.75
N LEU A 150 -2.71 10.33 12.16
CA LEU A 150 -1.51 10.68 12.93
C LEU A 150 -1.74 11.87 13.86
N LYS A 151 -2.41 12.93 13.37
CA LYS A 151 -2.79 14.09 14.21
C LYS A 151 -3.79 13.75 15.31
N GLY A 152 -4.57 12.68 15.15
CA GLY A 152 -5.49 12.18 16.18
C GLY A 152 -4.78 11.46 17.33
N PHE A 153 -3.61 10.86 17.07
CA PHE A 153 -2.79 10.18 18.09
C PHE A 153 -1.85 11.13 18.85
N GLU A 154 -1.61 12.35 18.34
CA GLU A 154 -0.77 13.36 18.99
C GLU A 154 -1.50 14.16 20.09
N LYS A 155 -2.77 13.82 20.37
CA LYS A 155 -3.59 14.42 21.45
C LYS A 155 -3.63 13.49 22.65
#